data_a21e05872654209558740b83a1065fe7
#
_entry.id   a21e05872654209558740b83a1065fe7
#
_cell.length_a   1.000
_cell.length_b   1.000
_cell.length_c   1.000
_cell.angle_alpha   90.00
_cell.angle_beta   90.00
_cell.angle_gamma   90.00
#
_symmetry.space_group_name_H-M   'P 1'
#
loop_
_entity.id
_entity.type
_entity.pdbx_description
1 polymer ?
#
loop_
_entity_poly.entity_id
_entity_poly.type
_entity_poly.pdbx_seq_one_letter_code
_entity_poly.pdbx_strand_id
1 'polypeptide(L)'
;MNIKIYGHGCDKCEKMYALVLEILAEYDLQAEVEKVESLMEIYKAGVMTTPAMSIDGKVVYAANAVPGRSSLEALLLQEKK
;
A
#
# COMPACT_ATOMS: atom_id res chain seq x y z
N MET A 1 -11.36 1.33 -6.45
CA MET A 1 -10.45 0.89 -5.36
C MET A 1 -9.52 2.03 -5.01
N ASN A 2 -9.42 2.37 -3.75
CA ASN A 2 -8.56 3.45 -3.26
C ASN A 2 -7.46 2.84 -2.39
N ILE A 3 -6.23 2.96 -2.83
CA ILE A 3 -5.08 2.36 -2.16
C ILE A 3 -4.23 3.47 -1.55
N LYS A 4 -3.89 3.33 -0.27
CA LYS A 4 -3.00 4.27 0.41
C LYS A 4 -1.77 3.53 0.90
N ILE A 5 -0.60 4.09 0.60
CA ILE A 5 0.68 3.58 1.06
C ILE A 5 1.20 4.53 2.13
N TYR A 6 1.33 4.04 3.35
CA TYR A 6 1.75 4.85 4.49
C TYR A 6 3.24 4.74 4.75
N GLY A 7 3.91 5.86 4.90
CA GLY A 7 5.31 5.88 5.23
C GLY A 7 5.90 7.27 5.12
N HIS A 8 6.87 7.57 5.99
CA HIS A 8 7.50 8.89 6.04
C HIS A 8 9.01 8.73 5.81
N GLY A 9 9.51 9.38 4.74
CA GLY A 9 10.93 9.39 4.42
C GLY A 9 11.56 8.01 4.32
N CYS A 10 10.88 7.10 3.67
CA CYS A 10 11.21 5.69 3.71
C CYS A 10 11.42 5.12 2.31
N ASP A 11 12.61 4.57 2.06
CA ASP A 11 12.91 3.95 0.76
C ASP A 11 12.01 2.75 0.49
N LYS A 12 11.68 2.02 1.55
CA LYS A 12 10.80 0.85 1.43
C LYS A 12 9.41 1.23 0.95
N CYS A 13 8.93 2.40 1.41
CA CYS A 13 7.62 2.89 1.01
C CYS A 13 7.61 3.26 -0.47
N GLU A 14 8.70 3.84 -0.95
CA GLU A 14 8.87 4.18 -2.36
C GLU A 14 8.85 2.92 -3.23
N LYS A 15 9.57 1.89 -2.80
CA LYS A 15 9.62 0.61 -3.51
C LYS A 15 8.25 -0.05 -3.55
N MET A 16 7.55 -0.03 -2.43
CA MET A 16 6.22 -0.60 -2.34
C MET A 16 5.24 0.12 -3.26
N TYR A 17 5.32 1.45 -3.29
CA TYR A 17 4.49 2.27 -4.15
C TYR A 17 4.70 1.92 -5.63
N ALA A 18 5.96 1.84 -6.05
CA ALA A 18 6.31 1.49 -7.43
C ALA A 18 5.81 0.09 -7.78
N LEU A 19 5.96 -0.84 -6.87
CA LEU A 19 5.54 -2.22 -7.09
C LEU A 19 4.02 -2.33 -7.23
N VAL A 20 3.29 -1.59 -6.41
CA VAL A 20 1.82 -1.55 -6.50
C VAL A 20 1.38 -1.00 -7.85
N LEU A 21 2.00 0.09 -8.31
CA LEU A 21 1.67 0.66 -9.62
C LEU A 21 1.94 -0.33 -10.76
N GLU A 22 3.04 -1.06 -10.66
CA GLU A 22 3.39 -2.10 -11.65
C GLU A 22 2.32 -3.18 -11.73
N ILE A 23 1.90 -3.67 -10.58
CA ILE A 23 0.89 -4.72 -10.50
C ILE A 23 -0.44 -4.24 -11.06
N LEU A 24 -0.85 -3.04 -10.70
CA LEU A 24 -2.11 -2.48 -11.20
C LEU A 24 -2.10 -2.37 -12.73
N ALA A 25 -0.98 -1.94 -13.30
CA ALA A 25 -0.85 -1.81 -14.75
C ALA A 25 -0.86 -3.18 -15.43
N GLU A 26 -0.19 -4.15 -14.84
CA GLU A 26 -0.07 -5.49 -15.39
C GLU A 26 -1.41 -6.22 -15.44
N TYR A 27 -2.21 -6.06 -14.39
CA TYR A 27 -3.52 -6.73 -14.31
C TYR A 27 -4.66 -5.83 -14.77
N ASP A 28 -4.33 -4.65 -15.28
CA ASP A 28 -5.32 -3.66 -15.75
C ASP A 28 -6.38 -3.37 -14.69
N LEU A 29 -5.94 -3.19 -13.45
CA LEU A 29 -6.82 -2.88 -12.35
C LEU A 29 -7.04 -1.37 -12.24
N GLN A 30 -8.29 -0.96 -12.08
CA GLN A 30 -8.64 0.45 -11.89
C GLN A 30 -8.55 0.80 -10.42
N ALA A 31 -7.60 1.67 -10.07
CA ALA A 31 -7.41 2.05 -8.69
C ALA A 31 -6.70 3.39 -8.59
N GLU A 32 -6.97 4.11 -7.51
CA GLU A 32 -6.23 5.32 -7.18
C GLU A 32 -5.21 4.95 -6.11
N VAL A 33 -3.99 5.39 -6.27
CA VAL A 33 -2.91 5.10 -5.33
C VAL A 33 -2.37 6.41 -4.79
N GLU A 34 -2.33 6.52 -3.48
CA GLU A 34 -1.86 7.71 -2.80
C GLU A 34 -0.78 7.36 -1.80
N LYS A 35 0.28 8.17 -1.75
CA LYS A 35 1.30 8.03 -0.71
C LYS A 35 0.94 8.93 0.45
N VAL A 36 0.81 8.38 1.64
CA VAL A 36 0.51 9.13 2.85
C VAL A 36 1.79 9.24 3.65
N GLU A 37 2.39 10.43 3.65
CA GLU A 37 3.66 10.67 4.31
C GLU A 37 3.52 11.46 5.60
N SER A 38 2.35 12.00 5.88
CA SER A 38 2.08 12.74 7.10
C SER A 38 2.04 11.79 8.30
N LEU A 39 2.89 12.03 9.29
CA LEU A 39 2.92 11.22 10.50
C LEU A 39 1.57 11.26 11.22
N MET A 40 0.90 12.40 11.18
CA MET A 40 -0.42 12.56 11.76
C MET A 40 -1.45 11.64 11.11
N GLU A 41 -1.45 11.59 9.78
CA GLU A 41 -2.36 10.74 9.03
C GLU A 41 -2.08 9.26 9.25
N ILE A 42 -0.79 8.90 9.32
CA ILE A 42 -0.37 7.53 9.58
C ILE A 42 -0.86 7.09 10.95
N TYR A 43 -0.69 7.95 11.94
CA TYR A 43 -1.13 7.69 13.30
C TYR A 43 -2.66 7.53 13.38
N LYS A 44 -3.40 8.41 12.71
CA LYS A 44 -4.86 8.36 12.69
C LYS A 44 -5.40 7.09 12.05
N ALA A 45 -4.65 6.55 11.09
CA ALA A 45 -5.04 5.31 10.43
C ALA A 45 -4.80 4.07 11.29
N GLY A 46 -4.17 4.25 12.45
CA GLY A 46 -3.86 3.14 13.35
C GLY A 46 -2.64 2.35 12.90
N VAL A 47 -1.83 2.93 12.04
CA VAL A 47 -0.63 2.25 11.52
C VAL A 47 0.53 2.48 12.47
N MET A 48 1.07 1.38 12.99
CA MET A 48 2.18 1.42 13.95
C MET A 48 3.51 1.08 13.30
N THR A 49 3.49 0.49 12.13
CA THR A 49 4.68 0.05 11.43
C THR A 49 4.59 0.43 9.97
N THR A 50 5.68 0.92 9.38
CA THR A 50 5.71 1.28 7.95
C THR A 50 6.79 0.48 7.24
N PRO A 51 6.60 0.15 5.96
CA PRO A 51 5.49 0.58 5.12
C PRO A 51 4.19 -0.17 5.44
N ALA A 52 3.07 0.47 5.16
CA ALA A 52 1.77 -0.12 5.35
C ALA A 52 0.88 0.25 4.17
N MET A 53 -0.15 -0.54 3.94
CA MET A 53 -1.07 -0.29 2.84
C MET A 53 -2.50 -0.48 3.30
N SER A 54 -3.38 0.41 2.86
CA SER A 54 -4.81 0.25 3.07
C SER A 54 -5.51 0.19 1.72
N ILE A 55 -6.61 -0.52 1.68
CA ILE A 55 -7.47 -0.60 0.50
C ILE A 55 -8.87 -0.24 0.95
N ASP A 56 -9.40 0.84 0.35
CA ASP A 56 -10.73 1.37 0.68
C ASP A 56 -10.92 1.59 2.18
N GLY A 57 -9.89 2.14 2.82
CA GLY A 57 -9.93 2.50 4.22
C GLY A 57 -9.56 1.38 5.20
N LYS A 58 -9.31 0.18 4.70
CA LYS A 58 -8.96 -0.97 5.53
C LYS A 58 -7.48 -1.28 5.39
N VAL A 59 -6.74 -1.26 6.50
CA VAL A 59 -5.31 -1.61 6.49
C VAL A 59 -5.17 -3.10 6.26
N VAL A 60 -4.53 -3.48 5.14
CA VAL A 60 -4.36 -4.88 4.76
C VAL A 60 -2.92 -5.36 4.90
N TYR A 61 -1.99 -4.44 5.09
CA TYR A 61 -0.58 -4.79 5.26
C TYR A 61 0.10 -3.75 6.13
N ALA A 62 0.92 -4.21 7.08
CA ALA A 62 1.77 -3.35 7.89
C ALA A 62 2.92 -4.19 8.42
N ALA A 63 4.14 -3.87 7.99
CA ALA A 63 5.34 -4.56 8.43
C ALA A 63 6.54 -3.72 8.08
N ASN A 64 7.66 -3.94 8.77
CA ASN A 64 8.88 -3.18 8.55
C ASN A 64 9.70 -3.77 7.39
N ALA A 65 9.04 -4.08 6.29
CA ALA A 65 9.68 -4.65 5.11
C ALA A 65 8.77 -4.48 3.90
N VAL A 66 9.38 -4.40 2.71
CA VAL A 66 8.59 -4.39 1.47
C VAL A 66 8.06 -5.80 1.25
N PRO A 67 6.73 -5.96 1.07
CA PRO A 67 6.19 -7.28 0.80
C PRO A 67 6.65 -7.79 -0.57
N GLY A 68 6.70 -9.09 -0.73
CA GLY A 68 7.03 -9.68 -2.01
C GLY A 68 5.93 -9.39 -3.02
N ARG A 69 6.29 -9.43 -4.30
CA ARG A 69 5.33 -9.17 -5.36
C ARG A 69 4.11 -10.10 -5.27
N SER A 70 4.35 -11.39 -5.01
CA SER A 70 3.26 -12.37 -4.89
C SER A 70 2.28 -12.00 -3.78
N SER A 71 2.80 -11.52 -2.65
CA SER A 71 1.96 -11.12 -1.53
C SER A 71 1.10 -9.92 -1.89
N LEU A 72 1.69 -8.93 -2.56
CA LEU A 72 0.95 -7.75 -3.01
C LEU A 72 -0.10 -8.10 -4.05
N GLU A 73 0.25 -8.98 -5.00
CA GLU A 73 -0.69 -9.44 -6.01
C GLU A 73 -1.90 -10.09 -5.36
N ALA A 74 -1.65 -10.96 -4.39
CA ALA A 74 -2.73 -11.64 -3.67
C ALA A 74 -3.65 -10.65 -2.95
N LEU A 75 -3.08 -9.67 -2.28
CA LEU A 75 -3.86 -8.65 -1.58
C LEU A 75 -4.72 -7.82 -2.54
N LEU A 76 -4.13 -7.38 -3.63
CA LEU A 76 -4.82 -6.51 -4.59
C LEU A 76 -5.88 -7.28 -5.37
N LEU A 77 -5.59 -8.49 -5.79
CA LEU A 77 -6.54 -9.31 -6.54
C LEU A 77 -7.69 -9.79 -5.67
N GLN A 78 -7.43 -10.05 -4.40
CA GLN A 78 -8.46 -10.44 -3.45
C GLN A 78 -9.49 -9.34 -3.26
N GLU A 79 -9.05 -8.09 -3.19
CA GLU A 79 -9.95 -6.96 -2.99
C GLU A 79 -10.72 -6.58 -4.26
N LYS A 80 -10.29 -7.08 -5.40
CA LYS A 80 -10.96 -6.81 -6.66
C LYS A 80 -12.40 -7.29 -6.69
N LYS A 81 -12.69 -8.32 -5.92
CA LYS A 81 -14.06 -8.84 -5.84
C LYS A 81 -14.99 -7.83 -5.15
#